data_3247c11e653a3ff1d868c8ad6ff7841c
#
_entry.id   3247c11e653a3ff1d868c8ad6ff7841c
#
_cell.length_a   1.000
_cell.length_b   1.000
_cell.length_c   1.000
_cell.angle_alpha   90.00
_cell.angle_beta   90.00
_cell.angle_gamma   90.00
#
_symmetry.space_group_name_H-M   'P 1'
#
loop_
_entity.id
_entity.type
_entity.pdbx_description
1 polymer ?
#
loop_
_entity_poly.entity_id
_entity_poly.type
_entity_poly.pdbx_seq_one_letter_code
_entity_poly.pdbx_strand_id
1 'polypeptide(L)'
;MKSCAVVLVRNSSEYIPAFLAHHSRLVDRIFLIDHNSSCDLRPMKGDRVEAKRLDAEYFGQAEFINWSIDYFNLKCNYDLIFTIDIDEFLPFTGGDDIKEFFNNYTSSEIVELYWRNGCVEESGYLNENSEISFCRKRSSTRKLVYNSARTKRFQVMMGNHNAKHPLFDLGPVQLRPRPHDSGLGLLHIPFLGMEGLRLKVADFPKNDFADKIRHSVNLIGIEPSSDWLEGEISRRDYLRLVANYRTNQINRILDVDESDFERVKLFADLGTHIAEWRSRLNACPAAEVRSANPAETARLSQLKAGQFGYLRQLRKTLRTDPEGGVRLS
;
A
#
# COMPACT_ATOMS: atom_id res chain seq x y z
N MET A 1 14.21 -14.12 12.83
CA MET A 1 12.86 -13.59 12.56
C MET A 1 12.59 -13.74 11.07
N LYS A 2 11.52 -14.43 10.71
CA LYS A 2 11.16 -14.73 9.32
C LYS A 2 10.09 -13.73 8.85
N SER A 3 10.26 -13.15 7.66
CA SER A 3 9.42 -12.05 7.19
C SER A 3 8.84 -12.29 5.81
N CYS A 4 7.65 -11.74 5.55
CA CYS A 4 7.09 -11.74 4.20
C CYS A 4 6.37 -10.43 3.89
N ALA A 5 6.26 -10.11 2.60
CA ALA A 5 5.43 -9.04 2.08
C ALA A 5 4.24 -9.62 1.30
N VAL A 6 3.05 -9.06 1.51
CA VAL A 6 1.85 -9.34 0.72
C VAL A 6 1.49 -8.08 -0.03
N VAL A 7 1.46 -8.17 -1.34
CA VAL A 7 1.21 -7.03 -2.22
C VAL A 7 0.11 -7.36 -3.23
N LEU A 8 -0.89 -6.49 -3.32
CA LEU A 8 -1.94 -6.56 -4.32
C LEU A 8 -1.56 -5.72 -5.52
N VAL A 9 -1.67 -6.28 -6.72
CA VAL A 9 -1.33 -5.60 -7.97
C VAL A 9 -2.46 -5.67 -8.99
N ARG A 10 -2.60 -4.59 -9.76
CA ARG A 10 -3.46 -4.52 -10.93
C ARG A 10 -2.85 -3.54 -11.93
N ASN A 11 -2.46 -4.04 -13.11
CA ASN A 11 -1.89 -3.22 -14.18
C ASN A 11 -0.78 -2.25 -13.73
N SER A 12 0.14 -2.72 -12.90
CA SER A 12 1.21 -1.91 -12.29
C SER A 12 2.59 -2.33 -12.82
N SER A 13 2.66 -2.59 -14.12
CA SER A 13 3.87 -3.11 -14.78
C SER A 13 5.10 -2.20 -14.59
N GLU A 14 4.88 -0.91 -14.45
CA GLU A 14 5.89 0.12 -14.26
C GLU A 14 6.62 0.04 -12.89
N TYR A 15 5.97 -0.55 -11.87
CA TYR A 15 6.52 -0.71 -10.53
C TYR A 15 7.06 -2.11 -10.27
N ILE A 16 6.43 -3.16 -10.82
CA ILE A 16 6.67 -4.57 -10.46
C ILE A 16 8.16 -4.94 -10.49
N PRO A 17 8.95 -4.65 -11.54
CA PRO A 17 10.36 -5.03 -11.59
C PRO A 17 11.20 -4.43 -10.46
N ALA A 18 11.06 -3.12 -10.22
CA ALA A 18 11.77 -2.41 -9.16
C ALA A 18 11.32 -2.86 -7.76
N PHE A 19 10.01 -3.06 -7.58
CA PHE A 19 9.43 -3.57 -6.33
C PHE A 19 10.00 -4.95 -5.98
N LEU A 20 9.98 -5.89 -6.92
CA LEU A 20 10.49 -7.23 -6.69
C LEU A 20 11.99 -7.24 -6.47
N ALA A 21 12.77 -6.50 -7.26
CA ALA A 21 14.22 -6.39 -7.08
C ALA A 21 14.56 -5.82 -5.70
N HIS A 22 13.87 -4.77 -5.26
CA HIS A 22 14.10 -4.11 -3.98
C HIS A 22 13.72 -5.01 -2.80
N HIS A 23 12.47 -5.51 -2.78
CA HIS A 23 11.96 -6.22 -1.60
C HIS A 23 12.47 -7.66 -1.51
N SER A 24 12.88 -8.31 -2.61
CA SER A 24 13.45 -9.67 -2.54
C SER A 24 14.75 -9.75 -1.75
N ARG A 25 15.46 -8.64 -1.56
CA ARG A 25 16.66 -8.59 -0.69
C ARG A 25 16.32 -8.28 0.78
N LEU A 26 15.10 -7.78 1.04
CA LEU A 26 14.69 -7.30 2.35
C LEU A 26 13.87 -8.32 3.14
N VAL A 27 13.00 -9.07 2.47
CA VAL A 27 12.11 -10.06 3.10
C VAL A 27 12.37 -11.46 2.57
N ASP A 28 12.04 -12.49 3.37
CA ASP A 28 12.28 -13.88 3.00
C ASP A 28 11.34 -14.34 1.87
N ARG A 29 10.13 -13.75 1.77
CA ARG A 29 9.16 -14.10 0.72
C ARG A 29 8.26 -12.93 0.36
N ILE A 30 7.91 -12.82 -0.93
CA ILE A 30 6.92 -11.89 -1.46
C ILE A 30 5.74 -12.70 -2.00
N PHE A 31 4.52 -12.32 -1.62
CA PHE A 31 3.27 -12.85 -2.14
C PHE A 31 2.64 -11.79 -3.05
N LEU A 32 2.83 -11.95 -4.35
CA LEU A 32 2.30 -11.10 -5.40
C LEU A 32 0.88 -11.56 -5.76
N ILE A 33 -0.11 -10.79 -5.39
CA ILE A 33 -1.53 -11.11 -5.62
C ILE A 33 -2.03 -10.28 -6.79
N ASP A 34 -2.18 -10.92 -7.94
CA ASP A 34 -2.69 -10.30 -9.16
C ASP A 34 -4.21 -10.22 -9.13
N HIS A 35 -4.76 -9.01 -9.15
CA HIS A 35 -6.19 -8.77 -9.26
C HIS A 35 -6.54 -8.29 -10.67
N ASN A 36 -6.83 -9.23 -11.56
CA ASN A 36 -7.31 -8.96 -12.92
C ASN A 36 -6.41 -8.03 -13.74
N SER A 37 -5.08 -8.18 -13.67
CA SER A 37 -4.19 -7.49 -14.60
C SER A 37 -4.41 -7.97 -16.03
N SER A 38 -4.10 -7.11 -16.99
CA SER A 38 -4.18 -7.41 -18.44
C SER A 38 -3.19 -8.50 -18.88
N CYS A 39 -2.10 -8.69 -18.15
CA CYS A 39 -1.16 -9.80 -18.30
C CYS A 39 -1.28 -10.79 -17.12
N ASP A 40 -0.96 -12.05 -17.37
CA ASP A 40 -0.94 -13.09 -16.34
C ASP A 40 0.39 -13.05 -15.60
N LEU A 41 0.36 -12.62 -14.34
CA LEU A 41 1.56 -12.49 -13.52
C LEU A 41 2.03 -13.79 -12.85
N ARG A 42 1.35 -14.93 -13.04
CA ARG A 42 1.78 -16.23 -12.47
C ARG A 42 3.20 -16.64 -12.86
N PRO A 43 3.73 -16.34 -14.09
CA PRO A 43 5.12 -16.60 -14.44
C PRO A 43 6.15 -15.76 -13.64
N MET A 44 5.72 -14.74 -12.90
CA MET A 44 6.61 -13.99 -12.00
C MET A 44 7.01 -14.78 -10.76
N LYS A 45 6.45 -15.97 -10.54
CA LYS A 45 6.85 -16.88 -9.46
C LYS A 45 8.33 -17.23 -9.56
N GLY A 46 9.02 -17.19 -8.42
CA GLY A 46 10.46 -17.50 -8.29
C GLY A 46 10.83 -17.91 -6.87
N ASP A 47 12.11 -18.03 -6.59
CA ASP A 47 12.61 -18.53 -5.30
C ASP A 47 12.05 -17.79 -4.09
N ARG A 48 11.95 -16.47 -4.20
CA ARG A 48 11.42 -15.58 -3.14
C ARG A 48 10.07 -14.96 -3.47
N VAL A 49 9.49 -15.27 -4.62
CA VAL A 49 8.22 -14.69 -5.07
C VAL A 49 7.21 -15.79 -5.30
N GLU A 50 6.09 -15.72 -4.64
CA GLU A 50 4.89 -16.49 -4.94
C GLU A 50 3.92 -15.57 -5.68
N ALA A 51 3.40 -15.98 -6.84
CA ALA A 51 2.46 -15.19 -7.62
C ALA A 51 1.13 -15.95 -7.73
N LYS A 52 0.04 -15.28 -7.38
CA LYS A 52 -1.31 -15.84 -7.42
C LYS A 52 -2.26 -14.86 -8.06
N ARG A 53 -3.02 -15.30 -9.05
CA ARG A 53 -4.09 -14.54 -9.67
C ARG A 53 -5.42 -14.79 -8.95
N LEU A 54 -6.15 -13.71 -8.69
CA LEU A 54 -7.53 -13.69 -8.19
C LEU A 54 -8.43 -13.04 -9.22
N ASP A 55 -9.27 -13.83 -9.86
CA ASP A 55 -10.25 -13.37 -10.83
C ASP A 55 -11.55 -13.01 -10.09
N ALA A 56 -11.64 -11.78 -9.58
CA ALA A 56 -12.80 -11.28 -8.87
C ALA A 56 -13.41 -10.07 -9.60
N GLU A 57 -14.74 -10.00 -9.64
CA GLU A 57 -15.47 -8.94 -10.34
C GLU A 57 -15.41 -7.59 -9.63
N TYR A 58 -15.04 -7.58 -8.35
CA TYR A 58 -14.98 -6.36 -7.54
C TYR A 58 -13.58 -6.11 -6.98
N PHE A 59 -13.29 -4.86 -6.66
CA PHE A 59 -12.06 -4.49 -5.97
C PHE A 59 -12.28 -4.52 -4.46
N GLY A 60 -11.55 -5.41 -3.78
CA GLY A 60 -11.61 -5.58 -2.33
C GLY A 60 -10.22 -5.77 -1.75
N GLN A 61 -9.44 -4.69 -1.60
CA GLN A 61 -8.04 -4.78 -1.17
C GLN A 61 -7.87 -5.55 0.14
N ALA A 62 -8.65 -5.19 1.15
CA ALA A 62 -8.55 -5.83 2.46
C ALA A 62 -8.98 -7.30 2.43
N GLU A 63 -10.02 -7.62 1.66
CA GLU A 63 -10.51 -8.98 1.47
C GLU A 63 -9.46 -9.87 0.81
N PHE A 64 -8.81 -9.35 -0.25
CA PHE A 64 -7.78 -10.10 -0.98
C PHE A 64 -6.52 -10.30 -0.14
N ILE A 65 -6.10 -9.30 0.61
CA ILE A 65 -4.98 -9.42 1.54
C ILE A 65 -5.29 -10.43 2.65
N ASN A 66 -6.46 -10.35 3.30
CA ASN A 66 -6.85 -11.31 4.34
C ASN A 66 -7.00 -12.73 3.79
N TRP A 67 -7.59 -12.87 2.60
CA TRP A 67 -7.65 -14.15 1.90
C TRP A 67 -6.25 -14.73 1.69
N SER A 68 -5.31 -13.91 1.22
CA SER A 68 -3.93 -14.35 0.97
C SER A 68 -3.21 -14.76 2.26
N ILE A 69 -3.39 -14.01 3.34
CA ILE A 69 -2.84 -14.31 4.66
C ILE A 69 -3.33 -15.69 5.13
N ASP A 70 -4.62 -15.98 4.97
CA ASP A 70 -5.22 -17.24 5.36
C ASP A 70 -4.83 -18.38 4.39
N TYR A 71 -4.91 -18.15 3.07
CA TYR A 71 -4.64 -19.15 2.03
C TYR A 71 -3.20 -19.68 2.10
N PHE A 72 -2.23 -18.80 2.29
CA PHE A 72 -0.81 -19.18 2.41
C PHE A 72 -0.39 -19.47 3.86
N ASN A 73 -1.33 -19.46 4.80
CA ASN A 73 -1.08 -19.66 6.23
C ASN A 73 0.06 -18.79 6.78
N LEU A 74 0.07 -17.52 6.40
CA LEU A 74 1.20 -16.63 6.67
C LEU A 74 1.43 -16.40 8.16
N LYS A 75 0.36 -16.32 8.95
CA LYS A 75 0.43 -16.14 10.42
C LYS A 75 1.14 -17.28 11.15
N CYS A 76 1.25 -18.45 10.54
CA CYS A 76 1.97 -19.59 11.11
C CYS A 76 3.40 -19.72 10.60
N ASN A 77 3.66 -19.21 9.38
CA ASN A 77 4.91 -19.42 8.68
C ASN A 77 5.90 -18.26 8.79
N TYR A 78 5.44 -17.07 9.18
CA TYR A 78 6.26 -15.86 9.25
C TYR A 78 6.03 -15.13 10.56
N ASP A 79 7.08 -14.49 11.07
CA ASP A 79 7.03 -13.67 12.27
C ASP A 79 6.54 -12.26 11.96
N LEU A 80 6.98 -11.69 10.82
CA LEU A 80 6.58 -10.37 10.34
C LEU A 80 5.85 -10.47 9.02
N ILE A 81 4.70 -9.80 8.93
CA ILE A 81 3.89 -9.71 7.72
C ILE A 81 3.72 -8.24 7.35
N PHE A 82 4.32 -7.84 6.23
CA PHE A 82 4.20 -6.51 5.64
C PHE A 82 3.03 -6.51 4.66
N THR A 83 2.04 -5.66 4.87
CA THR A 83 0.93 -5.46 3.92
C THR A 83 1.12 -4.10 3.25
N ILE A 84 1.89 -4.08 2.17
CA ILE A 84 2.30 -2.88 1.45
C ILE A 84 1.72 -2.86 0.04
N ASP A 85 1.58 -1.68 -0.54
CA ASP A 85 1.14 -1.51 -1.92
C ASP A 85 2.35 -1.57 -2.88
N ILE A 86 2.08 -1.78 -4.17
CA ILE A 86 3.14 -1.95 -5.17
C ILE A 86 3.98 -0.69 -5.40
N ASP A 87 3.47 0.46 -5.02
CA ASP A 87 4.10 1.79 -5.10
C ASP A 87 4.75 2.21 -3.77
N GLU A 88 4.92 1.27 -2.82
CA GLU A 88 5.52 1.49 -1.51
C GLU A 88 6.82 0.70 -1.34
N PHE A 89 7.85 1.37 -0.82
CA PHE A 89 9.20 0.81 -0.67
C PHE A 89 9.70 0.94 0.75
N LEU A 90 10.18 -0.16 1.33
CA LEU A 90 10.81 -0.15 2.65
C LEU A 90 12.17 0.57 2.57
N PRO A 91 12.49 1.49 3.50
CA PRO A 91 13.69 2.34 3.43
C PRO A 91 14.96 1.62 3.93
N PHE A 92 15.14 0.35 3.59
CA PHE A 92 16.28 -0.46 3.97
C PHE A 92 17.10 -0.88 2.75
N THR A 93 18.38 -1.16 2.95
CA THR A 93 19.28 -1.61 1.92
C THR A 93 19.53 -3.12 1.94
N GLY A 94 19.29 -3.78 3.08
CA GLY A 94 19.48 -5.21 3.25
C GLY A 94 18.50 -5.87 4.23
N GLY A 95 18.38 -7.18 4.14
CA GLY A 95 17.50 -7.96 5.02
C GLY A 95 17.93 -7.99 6.49
N ASP A 96 19.21 -7.80 6.76
CA ASP A 96 19.72 -7.76 8.14
C ASP A 96 19.35 -6.43 8.81
N ASP A 97 19.38 -5.31 8.08
CA ASP A 97 18.94 -4.00 8.57
C ASP A 97 17.48 -4.04 9.02
N ILE A 98 16.63 -4.73 8.27
CA ILE A 98 15.20 -4.87 8.60
C ILE A 98 15.01 -5.72 9.86
N LYS A 99 15.78 -6.80 10.00
CA LYS A 99 15.71 -7.67 11.18
C LYS A 99 16.21 -6.94 12.43
N GLU A 100 17.32 -6.22 12.34
CA GLU A 100 17.85 -5.42 13.42
C GLU A 100 16.85 -4.34 13.87
N PHE A 101 16.27 -3.61 12.91
CA PHE A 101 15.24 -2.62 13.20
C PHE A 101 14.06 -3.22 13.94
N PHE A 102 13.47 -4.32 13.44
CA PHE A 102 12.29 -4.93 14.04
C PHE A 102 12.58 -5.70 15.33
N ASN A 103 13.83 -6.01 15.64
CA ASN A 103 14.20 -6.55 16.96
C ASN A 103 13.85 -5.58 18.11
N ASN A 104 13.84 -4.27 17.85
CA ASN A 104 13.43 -3.27 18.83
C ASN A 104 11.90 -3.28 19.10
N TYR A 105 11.12 -3.94 18.25
CA TYR A 105 9.65 -4.00 18.32
C TYR A 105 9.11 -5.41 18.55
N THR A 106 9.94 -6.31 19.09
CA THR A 106 9.55 -7.71 19.35
C THR A 106 8.40 -7.86 20.33
N SER A 107 8.14 -6.88 21.20
CA SER A 107 7.00 -6.84 22.11
C SER A 107 5.72 -6.29 21.48
N SER A 108 5.82 -5.61 20.34
CA SER A 108 4.67 -4.98 19.69
C SER A 108 3.94 -5.97 18.80
N GLU A 109 2.61 -5.96 18.83
CA GLU A 109 1.76 -6.77 17.95
C GLU A 109 1.69 -6.18 16.54
N ILE A 110 1.70 -4.84 16.46
CA ILE A 110 1.60 -4.06 15.22
C ILE A 110 2.57 -2.90 15.30
N VAL A 111 3.29 -2.67 14.19
CA VAL A 111 4.19 -1.54 14.01
C VAL A 111 3.68 -0.66 12.88
N GLU A 112 3.64 0.66 13.08
CA GLU A 112 3.20 1.63 12.08
C GLU A 112 4.39 2.17 11.29
N LEU A 113 4.23 2.22 9.97
CA LEU A 113 5.14 2.87 9.03
C LEU A 113 4.40 4.02 8.36
N TYR A 114 4.78 5.26 8.64
CA TYR A 114 4.14 6.43 8.04
C TYR A 114 4.70 6.73 6.67
N TRP A 115 3.85 7.14 5.73
CA TRP A 115 4.30 7.49 4.40
C TRP A 115 5.22 8.69 4.37
N ARG A 116 6.27 8.58 3.59
CA ARG A 116 7.04 9.67 3.02
C ARG A 116 6.75 9.65 1.52
N ASN A 117 5.90 10.56 1.08
CA ASN A 117 5.52 10.62 -0.32
C ASN A 117 6.68 11.13 -1.17
N GLY A 118 6.88 10.52 -2.31
CA GLY A 118 7.92 10.87 -3.26
C GLY A 118 7.40 10.98 -4.69
N CYS A 119 8.19 11.60 -5.54
CA CYS A 119 7.93 11.69 -6.96
C CYS A 119 9.17 11.34 -7.77
N VAL A 120 8.93 10.84 -8.96
CA VAL A 120 9.91 10.70 -10.04
C VAL A 120 9.55 11.73 -11.08
N GLU A 121 10.52 12.48 -11.56
CA GLU A 121 10.27 13.53 -12.58
C GLU A 121 10.05 12.93 -13.95
N GLU A 122 10.75 11.83 -14.23
CA GLU A 122 10.64 11.12 -15.51
C GLU A 122 9.48 10.12 -15.48
N SER A 123 8.67 10.13 -16.52
CA SER A 123 7.64 9.12 -16.74
C SER A 123 8.26 7.81 -17.23
N GLY A 124 7.65 6.70 -16.88
CA GLY A 124 8.05 5.38 -17.35
C GLY A 124 8.29 4.36 -16.23
N TYR A 125 9.15 3.38 -16.47
CA TYR A 125 9.46 2.34 -15.51
C TYR A 125 10.50 2.80 -14.49
N LEU A 126 10.32 2.46 -13.23
CA LEU A 126 11.37 2.58 -12.23
C LEU A 126 12.56 1.69 -12.61
N ASN A 127 13.77 2.26 -12.53
CA ASN A 127 15.01 1.60 -12.85
C ASN A 127 16.17 2.12 -11.96
N GLU A 128 17.38 1.61 -12.17
CA GLU A 128 18.57 1.95 -11.40
C GLU A 128 18.98 3.42 -11.49
N ASN A 129 18.59 4.10 -12.56
CA ASN A 129 18.90 5.52 -12.78
C ASN A 129 17.80 6.43 -12.22
N SER A 130 16.65 5.88 -11.81
CA SER A 130 15.53 6.68 -11.31
C SER A 130 15.94 7.47 -10.07
N GLU A 131 15.92 8.79 -10.18
CA GLU A 131 16.09 9.71 -9.07
C GLU A 131 14.73 10.07 -8.50
N ILE A 132 14.54 9.79 -7.20
CA ILE A 132 13.27 9.96 -6.52
C ILE A 132 13.42 11.08 -5.50
N SER A 133 12.56 12.07 -5.58
CA SER A 133 12.47 13.15 -4.58
C SER A 133 11.44 12.77 -3.52
N PHE A 134 11.90 12.41 -2.31
CA PHE A 134 11.02 12.09 -1.17
C PHE A 134 10.86 13.27 -0.22
N CYS A 135 9.61 13.55 0.18
CA CYS A 135 9.32 14.52 1.22
C CYS A 135 9.91 14.04 2.56
N ARG A 136 10.68 14.89 3.24
CA ARG A 136 11.23 14.60 4.58
C ARG A 136 10.15 14.57 5.64
N LYS A 137 9.07 15.33 5.44
CA LYS A 137 7.91 15.34 6.34
C LYS A 137 7.06 14.08 6.13
N ARG A 138 6.68 13.43 7.22
CA ARG A 138 5.82 12.24 7.17
C ARG A 138 4.36 12.64 6.95
N SER A 139 3.68 11.92 6.08
CA SER A 139 2.23 12.00 5.92
C SER A 139 1.52 11.46 7.18
N SER A 140 0.25 11.82 7.37
CA SER A 140 -0.62 11.19 8.37
C SER A 140 -1.07 9.76 7.99
N THR A 141 -0.85 9.37 6.75
CA THR A 141 -1.18 8.03 6.24
C THR A 141 -0.08 7.04 6.61
N ARG A 142 -0.48 5.84 6.96
CA ARG A 142 0.43 4.80 7.45
C ARG A 142 0.08 3.43 6.89
N LYS A 143 1.03 2.51 6.94
CA LYS A 143 0.85 1.07 6.75
C LYS A 143 1.17 0.32 8.03
N LEU A 144 0.66 -0.89 8.12
CA LEU A 144 0.82 -1.73 9.31
C LEU A 144 1.71 -2.93 8.97
N VAL A 145 2.65 -3.19 9.86
CA VAL A 145 3.44 -4.43 9.90
C VAL A 145 2.93 -5.26 11.07
N TYR A 146 2.56 -6.49 10.79
CA TYR A 146 2.00 -7.40 11.79
C TYR A 146 3.08 -8.33 12.32
N ASN A 147 3.22 -8.36 13.64
CA ASN A 147 4.06 -9.31 14.34
C ASN A 147 3.23 -10.54 14.72
N SER A 148 3.22 -11.55 13.85
CA SER A 148 2.41 -12.75 14.05
C SER A 148 2.99 -13.69 15.11
N ALA A 149 4.25 -13.49 15.55
CA ALA A 149 4.80 -14.16 16.72
C ALA A 149 4.11 -13.69 18.00
N ARG A 150 3.56 -12.46 18.02
CA ARG A 150 2.83 -11.88 19.16
C ARG A 150 1.33 -12.02 19.04
N THR A 151 0.78 -11.84 17.83
CA THR A 151 -0.65 -12.02 17.60
C THR A 151 -0.94 -12.71 16.28
N LYS A 152 -1.75 -13.75 16.32
CA LYS A 152 -2.31 -14.41 15.14
C LYS A 152 -3.73 -13.94 14.83
N ARG A 153 -4.28 -13.08 15.70
CA ARG A 153 -5.68 -12.64 15.67
C ARG A 153 -5.80 -11.22 15.15
N PHE A 154 -5.49 -11.03 13.88
CA PHE A 154 -5.70 -9.74 13.22
C PHE A 154 -6.37 -9.92 11.86
N GLN A 155 -7.09 -8.89 11.43
CA GLN A 155 -7.60 -8.73 10.09
C GLN A 155 -7.17 -7.36 9.57
N VAL A 156 -6.67 -7.34 8.35
CA VAL A 156 -6.32 -6.11 7.63
C VAL A 156 -7.59 -5.41 7.24
N MET A 157 -7.68 -4.10 7.48
CA MET A 157 -8.80 -3.26 7.07
C MET A 157 -8.50 -2.56 5.73
N MET A 158 -9.54 -1.97 5.14
CA MET A 158 -9.44 -1.26 3.86
C MET A 158 -8.26 -0.27 3.83
N GLY A 159 -7.50 -0.29 2.74
CA GLY A 159 -6.31 0.54 2.55
C GLY A 159 -5.08 0.06 3.31
N ASN A 160 -5.16 -1.06 4.04
CA ASN A 160 -4.07 -1.60 4.87
C ASN A 160 -3.57 -0.59 5.95
N HIS A 161 -4.39 0.42 6.29
CA HIS A 161 -4.04 1.48 7.23
C HIS A 161 -4.49 1.20 8.65
N ASN A 162 -5.36 0.20 8.84
CA ASN A 162 -5.90 -0.18 10.12
C ASN A 162 -6.01 -1.70 10.22
N ALA A 163 -6.03 -2.20 11.46
CA ALA A 163 -6.26 -3.60 11.78
C ALA A 163 -7.49 -3.77 12.67
N LYS A 164 -8.17 -4.89 12.49
CA LYS A 164 -9.24 -5.36 13.37
C LYS A 164 -8.75 -6.59 14.13
N HIS A 165 -8.99 -6.62 15.43
CA HIS A 165 -8.85 -7.84 16.20
C HIS A 165 -10.16 -8.63 16.13
N PRO A 166 -10.17 -9.95 15.83
CA PRO A 166 -11.42 -10.72 15.69
C PRO A 166 -12.31 -10.76 16.95
N LEU A 167 -11.72 -10.55 18.12
CA LEU A 167 -12.47 -10.50 19.38
C LEU A 167 -13.20 -9.16 19.62
N PHE A 168 -13.07 -8.20 18.71
CA PHE A 168 -13.77 -6.92 18.81
C PHE A 168 -15.29 -7.03 18.77
N ASP A 169 -15.82 -8.10 18.18
CA ASP A 169 -17.25 -8.32 18.10
C ASP A 169 -17.84 -8.82 19.44
N LEU A 170 -16.98 -9.12 20.43
CA LEU A 170 -17.39 -9.77 21.68
C LEU A 170 -17.05 -8.99 22.97
N GLY A 171 -16.45 -7.82 22.90
CA GLY A 171 -16.01 -7.14 24.13
C GLY A 171 -15.71 -5.64 24.00
N PRO A 172 -15.52 -4.96 25.14
CA PRO A 172 -15.29 -3.52 25.19
C PRO A 172 -13.96 -3.11 24.55
N VAL A 173 -13.90 -1.87 24.13
CA VAL A 173 -12.85 -1.15 23.35
C VAL A 173 -11.39 -1.35 23.81
N GLN A 174 -11.15 -1.96 24.96
CA GLN A 174 -9.83 -2.10 25.59
C GLN A 174 -8.88 -3.12 24.90
N LEU A 175 -9.36 -3.92 23.94
CA LEU A 175 -8.57 -4.96 23.25
C LEU A 175 -7.99 -4.50 21.90
N ARG A 176 -7.90 -3.18 21.63
CA ARG A 176 -7.20 -2.71 20.43
C ARG A 176 -5.70 -2.94 20.60
N PRO A 177 -5.05 -3.71 19.70
CA PRO A 177 -3.61 -3.68 19.68
C PRO A 177 -3.21 -2.21 19.46
N ARG A 178 -2.40 -1.67 20.36
CA ARG A 178 -1.87 -0.31 20.20
C ARG A 178 -0.75 -0.40 19.17
N PRO A 179 -0.95 0.18 17.98
CA PRO A 179 0.13 0.23 17.02
C PRO A 179 1.27 1.05 17.61
N HIS A 180 2.50 0.58 17.42
CA HIS A 180 3.68 1.31 17.82
C HIS A 180 4.19 2.16 16.65
N ASP A 181 4.27 3.48 16.82
CA ASP A 181 4.92 4.36 15.85
C ASP A 181 6.42 4.08 15.87
N SER A 182 6.90 3.49 14.79
CA SER A 182 8.32 3.15 14.65
C SER A 182 9.23 4.35 14.39
N GLY A 183 8.67 5.53 14.10
CA GLY A 183 9.46 6.64 13.59
C GLY A 183 9.93 6.48 12.14
N LEU A 184 9.82 5.27 11.57
CA LEU A 184 10.27 4.96 10.23
C LEU A 184 9.28 5.45 9.17
N GLY A 185 9.81 6.06 8.11
CA GLY A 185 9.02 6.48 6.95
C GLY A 185 9.00 5.41 5.87
N LEU A 186 7.83 4.91 5.50
CA LEU A 186 7.65 4.09 4.30
C LEU A 186 7.70 4.99 3.06
N LEU A 187 8.58 4.66 2.13
CA LEU A 187 8.76 5.44 0.90
C LEU A 187 7.61 5.11 -0.06
N HIS A 188 6.78 6.10 -0.38
CA HIS A 188 5.60 5.93 -1.21
C HIS A 188 5.71 6.77 -2.48
N ILE A 189 5.67 6.14 -3.65
CA ILE A 189 5.76 6.74 -4.97
C ILE A 189 4.42 6.59 -5.66
N PRO A 190 3.44 7.48 -5.40
CA PRO A 190 2.06 7.28 -5.85
C PRO A 190 1.87 7.32 -7.36
N PHE A 191 2.77 7.96 -8.10
CA PHE A 191 2.76 8.01 -9.55
C PHE A 191 4.14 8.39 -10.12
N LEU A 192 4.39 7.99 -11.35
CA LEU A 192 5.65 8.20 -12.07
C LEU A 192 5.46 9.38 -13.03
N GLY A 193 5.89 10.57 -12.61
CA GLY A 193 5.72 11.81 -13.34
C GLY A 193 4.26 12.20 -13.57
N MET A 194 4.04 13.25 -14.33
CA MET A 194 2.69 13.73 -14.67
C MET A 194 1.90 12.72 -15.51
N GLU A 195 2.56 12.02 -16.41
CA GLU A 195 1.90 11.00 -17.23
C GLU A 195 1.40 9.83 -16.37
N GLY A 196 2.19 9.36 -15.41
CA GLY A 196 1.76 8.35 -14.45
C GLY A 196 0.54 8.80 -13.62
N LEU A 197 0.47 10.08 -13.27
CA LEU A 197 -0.70 10.65 -12.62
C LEU A 197 -1.93 10.61 -13.55
N ARG A 198 -1.80 11.02 -14.82
CA ARG A 198 -2.88 10.97 -15.81
C ARG A 198 -3.41 9.57 -16.03
N LEU A 199 -2.51 8.60 -16.21
CA LEU A 199 -2.87 7.18 -16.38
C LEU A 199 -3.59 6.63 -15.14
N LYS A 200 -3.09 6.95 -13.95
CA LYS A 200 -3.72 6.51 -12.70
C LYS A 200 -5.12 7.10 -12.52
N VAL A 201 -5.37 8.31 -13.01
CA VAL A 201 -6.71 8.94 -13.02
C VAL A 201 -7.62 8.27 -14.04
N ALA A 202 -7.10 7.90 -15.22
CA ALA A 202 -7.89 7.28 -16.29
C ALA A 202 -8.34 5.84 -15.93
N ASP A 203 -7.49 5.07 -15.24
CA ASP A 203 -7.73 3.65 -14.92
C ASP A 203 -8.69 3.43 -13.73
N PHE A 204 -8.98 4.45 -12.93
CA PHE A 204 -9.87 4.30 -11.78
C PHE A 204 -11.34 4.56 -12.14
N PRO A 205 -12.28 3.84 -11.50
CA PRO A 205 -13.71 4.14 -11.64
C PRO A 205 -13.95 5.62 -11.34
N LYS A 206 -14.62 6.30 -12.26
CA LYS A 206 -14.76 7.77 -12.37
C LYS A 206 -15.08 8.55 -11.08
N ASN A 207 -15.55 7.88 -10.02
CA ASN A 207 -16.12 8.58 -8.86
C ASN A 207 -15.24 8.59 -7.59
N ASP A 208 -14.21 7.74 -7.45
CA ASP A 208 -13.47 7.64 -6.19
C ASP A 208 -12.08 8.28 -6.24
N PHE A 209 -11.35 8.15 -7.33
CA PHE A 209 -9.98 8.64 -7.43
C PHE A 209 -9.89 10.09 -7.91
N ALA A 210 -10.69 10.47 -8.90
CA ALA A 210 -10.79 11.86 -9.34
C ALA A 210 -11.24 12.76 -8.18
N ASP A 211 -12.16 12.29 -7.33
CA ASP A 211 -12.58 13.02 -6.14
C ASP A 211 -11.47 13.14 -5.10
N LYS A 212 -10.62 12.11 -4.94
CA LYS A 212 -9.46 12.17 -4.03
C LYS A 212 -8.39 13.13 -4.52
N ILE A 213 -8.15 13.19 -5.83
CA ILE A 213 -7.21 14.15 -6.41
C ILE A 213 -7.78 15.55 -6.36
N ARG A 214 -9.04 15.77 -6.74
CA ARG A 214 -9.72 17.07 -6.57
C ARG A 214 -9.66 17.53 -5.12
N HIS A 215 -9.90 16.62 -4.17
CA HIS A 215 -9.78 16.92 -2.76
C HIS A 215 -8.35 17.34 -2.39
N SER A 216 -7.33 16.62 -2.85
CA SER A 216 -5.92 16.99 -2.63
C SER A 216 -5.57 18.33 -3.28
N VAL A 217 -6.03 18.57 -4.50
CA VAL A 217 -5.85 19.82 -5.24
C VAL A 217 -6.52 20.99 -4.50
N ASN A 218 -7.77 20.82 -4.05
CA ASN A 218 -8.49 21.80 -3.26
C ASN A 218 -7.80 22.11 -1.93
N LEU A 219 -7.24 21.09 -1.26
CA LEU A 219 -6.54 21.24 0.00
C LEU A 219 -5.25 22.05 -0.12
N ILE A 220 -4.51 21.91 -1.21
CA ILE A 220 -3.25 22.64 -1.43
C ILE A 220 -3.47 24.03 -2.08
N GLY A 221 -4.74 24.42 -2.34
CA GLY A 221 -5.08 25.71 -2.89
C GLY A 221 -4.72 25.91 -4.36
N ILE A 222 -4.58 24.83 -5.11
CA ILE A 222 -4.53 24.88 -6.57
C ILE A 222 -5.97 25.01 -7.06
N GLU A 223 -6.29 26.05 -7.83
CA GLU A 223 -7.59 26.10 -8.47
C GLU A 223 -7.72 24.94 -9.45
N PRO A 224 -8.73 24.06 -9.29
CA PRO A 224 -8.97 22.98 -10.24
C PRO A 224 -9.53 23.60 -11.52
N SER A 225 -8.66 24.02 -12.44
CA SER A 225 -9.10 24.21 -13.81
C SER A 225 -9.53 22.86 -14.37
N SER A 226 -10.54 22.82 -15.26
CA SER A 226 -10.94 21.59 -15.97
C SER A 226 -9.75 20.94 -16.68
N ASP A 227 -8.68 21.67 -16.90
CA ASP A 227 -7.54 21.34 -17.71
C ASP A 227 -6.25 21.12 -16.89
N TRP A 228 -6.33 21.09 -15.54
CA TRP A 228 -5.12 20.98 -14.71
C TRP A 228 -4.32 19.67 -14.96
N LEU A 229 -4.97 18.60 -15.42
CA LEU A 229 -4.29 17.38 -15.88
C LEU A 229 -3.66 17.55 -17.28
N GLU A 230 -4.17 18.47 -18.09
CA GLU A 230 -3.70 18.77 -19.45
C GLU A 230 -2.77 20.01 -19.46
N GLY A 231 -2.87 20.84 -18.44
CA GLY A 231 -2.07 22.05 -18.27
C GLY A 231 -0.70 21.79 -17.60
N GLU A 232 0.19 22.76 -17.73
CA GLU A 232 1.47 22.75 -17.02
C GLU A 232 1.21 23.12 -15.55
N ILE A 233 1.39 22.13 -14.66
CA ILE A 233 1.46 22.38 -13.21
C ILE A 233 2.88 22.84 -12.88
N SER A 234 3.03 23.84 -12.01
CA SER A 234 4.35 24.28 -11.58
C SER A 234 5.03 23.13 -10.78
N ARG A 235 6.37 23.04 -10.86
CA ARG A 235 7.13 22.05 -10.07
C ARG A 235 6.79 22.16 -8.57
N ARG A 236 6.68 23.36 -8.04
CA ARG A 236 6.30 23.59 -6.64
C ARG A 236 4.94 22.98 -6.32
N ASP A 237 3.94 23.20 -7.15
CA ASP A 237 2.59 22.68 -6.91
C ASP A 237 2.53 21.16 -7.08
N TYR A 238 3.30 20.61 -8.02
CA TYR A 238 3.44 19.17 -8.16
C TYR A 238 4.05 18.54 -6.89
N LEU A 239 5.11 19.10 -6.33
CA LEU A 239 5.71 18.62 -5.08
C LEU A 239 4.74 18.74 -3.90
N ARG A 240 3.96 19.83 -3.81
CA ARG A 240 2.91 20.00 -2.78
C ARG A 240 1.82 18.95 -2.95
N LEU A 241 1.39 18.67 -4.17
CA LEU A 241 0.42 17.61 -4.47
C LEU A 241 0.95 16.23 -4.03
N VAL A 242 2.20 15.92 -4.38
CA VAL A 242 2.84 14.66 -3.98
C VAL A 242 2.91 14.53 -2.46
N ALA A 243 3.43 15.54 -1.76
CA ALA A 243 3.57 15.50 -0.30
C ALA A 243 2.23 15.27 0.41
N ASN A 244 1.16 15.87 -0.12
CA ASN A 244 -0.18 15.81 0.46
C ASN A 244 -1.07 14.71 -0.14
N TYR A 245 -0.54 13.86 -0.98
CA TYR A 245 -1.31 12.79 -1.60
C TYR A 245 -1.98 11.89 -0.54
N ARG A 246 -3.29 11.72 -0.65
CA ARG A 246 -4.13 10.97 0.31
C ARG A 246 -4.06 11.46 1.77
N THR A 247 -3.69 12.70 2.00
CA THR A 247 -3.81 13.29 3.35
C THR A 247 -5.29 13.51 3.65
N ASN A 248 -5.89 12.65 4.45
CA ASN A 248 -7.33 12.65 4.75
C ASN A 248 -7.74 13.68 5.83
N GLN A 249 -6.81 14.50 6.35
CA GLN A 249 -7.07 15.39 7.47
C GLN A 249 -6.84 16.84 7.04
N ILE A 250 -7.93 17.58 6.90
CA ILE A 250 -7.97 19.02 6.55
C ILE A 250 -7.00 19.86 7.42
N ASN A 251 -6.77 19.45 8.66
CA ASN A 251 -5.93 20.20 9.62
C ASN A 251 -4.44 19.78 9.60
N ARG A 252 -4.00 18.95 8.66
CA ARG A 252 -2.62 18.43 8.58
C ARG A 252 -2.05 18.48 7.17
N ILE A 253 -2.42 19.50 6.41
CA ILE A 253 -1.78 19.76 5.13
C ILE A 253 -0.32 20.09 5.41
N LEU A 254 0.58 19.40 4.74
CA LEU A 254 2.00 19.69 4.79
C LEU A 254 2.25 20.93 3.93
N ASP A 255 2.66 22.01 4.56
CA ASP A 255 3.26 23.11 3.83
C ASP A 255 4.71 22.70 3.51
N VAL A 256 5.00 22.57 2.23
CA VAL A 256 6.27 22.07 1.71
C VAL A 256 6.76 22.94 0.56
N ASP A 257 8.07 23.02 0.47
CA ASP A 257 8.80 23.56 -0.68
C ASP A 257 9.87 22.57 -1.16
N GLU A 258 10.67 22.94 -2.14
CA GLU A 258 11.70 22.05 -2.70
C GLU A 258 12.75 21.61 -1.66
N SER A 259 13.04 22.45 -0.66
CA SER A 259 14.01 22.14 0.40
C SER A 259 13.54 21.03 1.35
N ASP A 260 12.23 20.78 1.39
CA ASP A 260 11.64 19.69 2.17
C ASP A 260 11.81 18.31 1.51
N PHE A 261 12.35 18.26 0.29
CA PHE A 261 12.58 17.01 -0.43
C PHE A 261 14.06 16.63 -0.43
N GLU A 262 14.32 15.34 -0.32
CA GLU A 262 15.62 14.75 -0.53
C GLU A 262 15.62 13.85 -1.75
N ARG A 263 16.68 13.91 -2.55
CA ARG A 263 16.85 13.06 -3.72
C ARG A 263 17.56 11.78 -3.35
N VAL A 264 16.98 10.67 -3.76
CA VAL A 264 17.47 9.32 -3.46
C VAL A 264 17.50 8.48 -4.73
N LYS A 265 18.62 7.81 -4.98
CA LYS A 265 18.73 6.75 -5.98
C LYS A 265 18.49 5.39 -5.31
N LEU A 266 17.24 5.09 -5.02
CA LEU A 266 16.83 3.92 -4.24
C LEU A 266 17.23 2.59 -4.89
N PHE A 267 17.41 2.57 -6.21
CA PHE A 267 17.62 1.36 -7.00
C PHE A 267 18.98 1.30 -7.68
N ALA A 268 19.94 2.16 -7.31
CA ALA A 268 21.22 2.32 -8.02
C ALA A 268 22.04 1.01 -8.15
N ASP A 269 21.97 0.15 -7.16
CA ASP A 269 22.66 -1.15 -7.12
C ASP A 269 21.80 -2.33 -7.60
N LEU A 270 20.62 -2.08 -8.18
CA LEU A 270 19.62 -3.11 -8.53
C LEU A 270 19.42 -3.30 -10.04
N GLY A 271 20.18 -2.62 -10.90
CA GLY A 271 19.97 -2.60 -12.35
C GLY A 271 19.82 -3.99 -12.97
N THR A 272 20.75 -4.92 -12.66
CA THR A 272 20.69 -6.30 -13.16
C THR A 272 19.42 -7.02 -12.71
N HIS A 273 19.04 -6.88 -11.45
CA HIS A 273 17.86 -7.55 -10.90
C HIS A 273 16.56 -6.95 -11.46
N ILE A 274 16.50 -5.63 -11.63
CA ILE A 274 15.36 -4.97 -12.28
C ILE A 274 15.22 -5.42 -13.73
N ALA A 275 16.32 -5.49 -14.47
CA ALA A 275 16.32 -5.97 -15.86
C ALA A 275 15.84 -7.42 -15.98
N GLU A 276 16.27 -8.30 -15.06
CA GLU A 276 15.80 -9.69 -14.99
C GLU A 276 14.29 -9.75 -14.76
N TRP A 277 13.76 -9.07 -13.74
CA TRP A 277 12.33 -9.06 -13.47
C TRP A 277 11.52 -8.42 -14.60
N ARG A 278 12.05 -7.38 -15.25
CA ARG A 278 11.42 -6.76 -16.42
C ARG A 278 11.35 -7.74 -17.60
N SER A 279 12.43 -8.49 -17.87
CA SER A 279 12.44 -9.53 -18.91
C SER A 279 11.37 -10.58 -18.65
N ARG A 280 11.24 -11.05 -17.41
CA ARG A 280 10.19 -12.01 -17.01
C ARG A 280 8.79 -11.42 -17.16
N LEU A 281 8.58 -10.17 -16.76
CA LEU A 281 7.29 -9.48 -16.90
C LEU A 281 6.89 -9.35 -18.38
N ASN A 282 7.83 -8.97 -19.27
CA ASN A 282 7.59 -8.85 -20.69
C ASN A 282 7.27 -10.20 -21.36
N ALA A 283 7.70 -11.30 -20.78
CA ALA A 283 7.37 -12.64 -21.22
C ALA A 283 6.02 -13.17 -20.69
N CYS A 284 5.36 -12.42 -19.79
CA CYS A 284 4.05 -12.80 -19.27
C CYS A 284 3.00 -12.75 -20.40
N PRO A 285 2.20 -13.81 -20.58
CA PRO A 285 1.17 -13.82 -21.62
C PRO A 285 0.02 -12.87 -21.27
N ALA A 286 -0.74 -12.47 -22.30
CA ALA A 286 -2.02 -11.82 -22.07
C ALA A 286 -2.90 -12.71 -21.17
N ALA A 287 -3.57 -12.09 -20.23
CA ALA A 287 -4.42 -12.83 -19.30
C ALA A 287 -5.69 -13.31 -20.02
N GLU A 288 -5.96 -14.60 -19.93
CA GLU A 288 -7.27 -15.13 -20.32
C GLU A 288 -8.33 -14.69 -19.31
N VAL A 289 -9.46 -14.21 -19.80
CA VAL A 289 -10.63 -13.95 -18.94
C VAL A 289 -11.16 -15.29 -18.44
N ARG A 290 -10.97 -15.58 -17.16
CA ARG A 290 -11.49 -16.79 -16.51
C ARG A 290 -12.69 -16.42 -15.63
N SER A 291 -13.66 -17.32 -15.57
CA SER A 291 -14.69 -17.23 -14.54
C SER A 291 -14.04 -17.40 -13.15
N ALA A 292 -14.45 -16.56 -12.21
CA ALA A 292 -13.95 -16.62 -10.85
C ALA A 292 -14.18 -18.01 -10.23
N ASN A 293 -13.20 -18.54 -9.52
CA ASN A 293 -13.34 -19.81 -8.80
C ASN A 293 -14.45 -19.67 -7.73
N PRO A 294 -15.52 -20.51 -7.77
CA PRO A 294 -16.64 -20.38 -6.85
C PRO A 294 -16.23 -20.43 -5.37
N ALA A 295 -15.25 -21.26 -5.01
CA ALA A 295 -14.77 -21.37 -3.62
C ALA A 295 -14.01 -20.09 -3.19
N GLU A 296 -13.19 -19.51 -4.06
CA GLU A 296 -12.49 -18.25 -3.80
C GLU A 296 -13.51 -17.10 -3.68
N THR A 297 -14.50 -17.05 -4.59
CA THR A 297 -15.59 -16.07 -4.56
C THR A 297 -16.40 -16.15 -3.28
N ALA A 298 -16.77 -17.35 -2.85
CA ALA A 298 -17.51 -17.56 -1.61
C ALA A 298 -16.71 -17.08 -0.38
N ARG A 299 -15.40 -17.39 -0.32
CA ARG A 299 -14.54 -16.94 0.77
C ARG A 299 -14.36 -15.42 0.79
N LEU A 300 -14.13 -14.80 -0.36
CA LEU A 300 -14.04 -13.34 -0.49
C LEU A 300 -15.35 -12.66 -0.07
N SER A 301 -16.48 -13.22 -0.45
CA SER A 301 -17.80 -12.71 -0.04
C SER A 301 -18.02 -12.78 1.47
N GLN A 302 -17.58 -13.85 2.14
CA GLN A 302 -17.62 -13.96 3.61
C GLN A 302 -16.74 -12.89 4.29
N LEU A 303 -15.53 -12.65 3.79
CA LEU A 303 -14.65 -11.61 4.30
C LEU A 303 -15.25 -10.21 4.13
N LYS A 304 -15.87 -9.94 2.98
CA LYS A 304 -16.60 -8.70 2.71
C LYS A 304 -17.77 -8.49 3.67
N ALA A 305 -18.59 -9.52 3.88
CA ALA A 305 -19.71 -9.45 4.82
C ALA A 305 -19.25 -9.14 6.25
N GLY A 306 -18.16 -9.75 6.71
CA GLY A 306 -17.55 -9.46 8.00
C GLY A 306 -17.11 -8.00 8.15
N GLN A 307 -16.54 -7.40 7.12
CA GLN A 307 -16.12 -5.99 7.15
C GLN A 307 -17.30 -5.02 7.18
N PHE A 308 -18.35 -5.25 6.38
CA PHE A 308 -19.55 -4.41 6.38
C PHE A 308 -20.33 -4.50 7.70
N GLY A 309 -20.39 -5.67 8.31
CA GLY A 309 -20.96 -5.84 9.65
C GLY A 309 -20.30 -4.91 10.67
N TYR A 310 -18.96 -4.86 10.68
CA TYR A 310 -18.19 -4.00 11.54
C TYR A 310 -18.42 -2.51 11.29
N LEU A 311 -18.39 -2.07 10.03
CA LEU A 311 -18.65 -0.65 9.68
C LEU A 311 -20.06 -0.21 10.07
N ARG A 312 -21.06 -1.11 9.94
CA ARG A 312 -22.44 -0.85 10.37
C ARG A 312 -22.53 -0.71 11.90
N GLN A 313 -21.77 -1.51 12.63
CA GLN A 313 -21.71 -1.48 14.09
C GLN A 313 -21.00 -0.21 14.60
N LEU A 314 -19.87 0.18 13.99
CA LEU A 314 -19.19 1.45 14.24
C LEU A 314 -20.11 2.65 14.01
N ARG A 315 -20.86 2.68 12.90
CA ARG A 315 -21.85 3.73 12.62
C ARG A 315 -22.98 3.78 13.64
N LYS A 316 -23.42 2.64 14.18
CA LYS A 316 -24.38 2.59 15.26
C LYS A 316 -23.83 3.18 16.55
N THR A 317 -22.63 2.80 16.93
CA THR A 317 -21.96 3.30 18.17
C THR A 317 -21.75 4.82 18.10
N LEU A 318 -21.38 5.35 16.92
CA LEU A 318 -21.20 6.79 16.71
C LEU A 318 -22.52 7.58 16.65
N ARG A 319 -23.66 6.91 16.38
CA ARG A 319 -24.99 7.57 16.30
C ARG A 319 -25.76 7.56 17.61
N THR A 320 -25.34 6.82 18.60
CA THR A 320 -26.05 6.66 19.88
C THR A 320 -25.60 7.63 20.97
N ASP A 321 -24.74 8.59 20.66
CA ASP A 321 -24.39 9.66 21.59
C ASP A 321 -24.91 11.00 21.09
N PRO A 322 -26.13 11.44 21.49
CA PRO A 322 -26.73 12.69 21.03
C PRO A 322 -26.14 13.94 21.71
N GLU A 323 -25.29 13.81 22.72
CA GLU A 323 -24.70 14.95 23.45
C GLU A 323 -23.20 15.17 23.18
N GLY A 324 -22.80 15.04 21.91
CA GLY A 324 -21.73 15.86 21.33
C GLY A 324 -20.33 15.75 21.94
N GLY A 325 -19.92 14.65 22.45
CA GLY A 325 -18.55 14.49 22.94
C GLY A 325 -17.94 13.15 22.54
N VAL A 326 -17.20 13.08 21.42
CA VAL A 326 -16.30 11.94 21.17
C VAL A 326 -15.19 11.98 22.22
N ARG A 327 -15.46 11.45 23.40
CA ARG A 327 -14.41 11.08 24.36
C ARG A 327 -13.87 9.72 23.94
N LEU A 328 -12.74 9.74 23.28
CA LEU A 328 -11.85 8.59 23.21
C LEU A 328 -11.25 8.42 24.61
N SER A 329 -11.84 7.55 25.40
CA SER A 329 -11.22 7.05 26.62
C SER A 329 -10.30 5.89 26.27
#